data_4efbbb1559faebb8e55d5ed1cb3a92ca
#
_entry.id   4efbbb1559faebb8e55d5ed1cb3a92ca
#
_cell.length_a   1.000
_cell.length_b   1.000
_cell.length_c   1.000
_cell.angle_alpha   90.00
_cell.angle_beta   90.00
_cell.angle_gamma   90.00
#
_symmetry.space_group_name_H-M   'P 1'
#
loop_
_entity.id
_entity.type
_entity.pdbx_description
1 polymer ?
#
loop_
_entity_poly.entity_id
_entity_poly.type
_entity_poly.pdbx_seq_one_letter_code
_entity_poly.pdbx_strand_id
1 'polypeptide(L)'
;MRVTGTGQTGEMDASYTLVSGPPPLADYLRLRRDSGLTPKNADQGAGAIAGSWSACHVLDPDGRPVAMGRTIGDGGWYFHIADIATDPAHQRRGIGRAVVAWLVADIRSRAPRGAYVTLVGDPPGQRLYRSLGFDDVAPSLGMALLTD
;
A
#
# COMPACT_ATOMS: atom_id res chain seq x y z
N MET A 1 -25.50 6.45 23.47
CA MET A 1 -25.70 7.69 22.70
C MET A 1 -25.04 7.46 21.33
N ARG A 2 -25.81 7.23 20.28
CA ARG A 2 -25.30 7.07 18.93
C ARG A 2 -25.01 8.46 18.38
N VAL A 3 -23.75 8.75 18.12
CA VAL A 3 -23.39 9.94 17.35
C VAL A 3 -23.42 9.52 15.87
N THR A 4 -24.49 9.88 15.20
CA THR A 4 -24.58 9.85 13.75
C THR A 4 -23.80 11.03 13.20
N GLY A 5 -22.49 10.87 13.09
CA GLY A 5 -21.66 11.81 12.37
C GLY A 5 -21.59 11.38 10.91
N THR A 6 -22.31 12.04 10.04
CA THR A 6 -22.15 11.99 8.61
C THR A 6 -20.87 12.72 8.21
N GLY A 7 -19.73 12.18 8.62
CA GLY A 7 -18.44 12.54 8.10
C GLY A 7 -17.93 11.34 7.32
N GLN A 8 -17.65 11.51 6.05
CA GLN A 8 -16.84 10.56 5.30
C GLN A 8 -15.42 10.60 5.88
N THR A 9 -15.25 10.06 7.07
CA THR A 9 -13.96 9.68 7.59
C THR A 9 -13.55 8.47 6.79
N GLY A 10 -12.35 8.49 6.18
CA GLY A 10 -11.85 7.50 5.25
C GLY A 10 -11.61 6.12 5.87
N GLU A 11 -12.61 5.58 6.57
CA GLU A 11 -12.58 4.21 7.06
C GLU A 11 -12.98 3.26 5.94
N MET A 12 -12.28 2.13 5.88
CA MET A 12 -12.60 1.05 4.97
C MET A 12 -13.97 0.47 5.33
N ASP A 13 -14.76 0.16 4.31
CA ASP A 13 -16.04 -0.54 4.49
C ASP A 13 -15.83 -1.81 5.32
N ALA A 14 -16.68 -2.01 6.34
CA ALA A 14 -16.58 -3.09 7.31
C ALA A 14 -16.74 -4.50 6.71
N SER A 15 -17.24 -4.62 5.48
CA SER A 15 -17.35 -5.90 4.76
C SER A 15 -16.00 -6.42 4.24
N TYR A 16 -14.99 -5.58 4.21
CA TYR A 16 -13.62 -5.95 3.80
C TYR A 16 -12.77 -6.30 5.01
N THR A 17 -11.80 -7.18 4.80
CA THR A 17 -10.88 -7.64 5.85
C THR A 17 -9.44 -7.34 5.46
N LEU A 18 -8.73 -6.58 6.27
CA LEU A 18 -7.30 -6.37 6.11
C LEU A 18 -6.53 -7.50 6.80
N VAL A 19 -5.60 -8.10 6.06
CA VAL A 19 -4.80 -9.24 6.50
C VAL A 19 -3.32 -8.87 6.44
N SER A 20 -2.58 -9.13 7.51
CA SER A 20 -1.12 -8.98 7.53
C SER A 20 -0.47 -10.02 6.61
N GLY A 21 0.52 -9.59 5.85
CA GLY A 21 1.21 -10.41 4.87
C GLY A 21 0.81 -10.10 3.43
N PRO A 22 1.61 -10.57 2.47
CA PRO A 22 1.32 -10.38 1.06
C PRO A 22 0.17 -11.27 0.59
N PRO A 23 -0.53 -10.90 -0.49
CA PRO A 23 -1.45 -11.82 -1.15
C PRO A 23 -0.68 -12.96 -1.83
N PRO A 24 -1.36 -14.04 -2.23
CA PRO A 24 -0.76 -15.06 -3.08
C PRO A 24 -0.15 -14.46 -4.36
N LEU A 25 0.89 -15.10 -4.90
CA LEU A 25 1.62 -14.57 -6.07
C LEU A 25 0.70 -14.26 -7.25
N ALA A 26 -0.23 -15.14 -7.57
CA ALA A 26 -1.16 -14.91 -8.68
C ALA A 26 -2.00 -13.65 -8.48
N ASP A 27 -2.46 -13.40 -7.27
CA ASP A 27 -3.22 -12.19 -6.92
C ASP A 27 -2.34 -10.94 -6.92
N TYR A 28 -1.10 -11.04 -6.46
CA TYR A 28 -0.12 -9.95 -6.54
C TYR A 28 0.08 -9.50 -7.99
N LEU A 29 0.34 -10.44 -8.89
CA LEU A 29 0.54 -10.15 -10.32
C LEU A 29 -0.72 -9.57 -10.96
N ARG A 30 -1.87 -10.13 -10.64
CA ARG A 30 -3.17 -9.65 -11.12
C ARG A 30 -3.47 -8.23 -10.65
N LEU A 31 -3.29 -7.95 -9.36
CA LEU A 31 -3.57 -6.63 -8.80
C LEU A 31 -2.66 -5.55 -9.40
N ARG A 32 -1.40 -5.84 -9.63
CA ARG A 32 -0.51 -4.91 -10.34
C ARG A 32 -1.04 -4.59 -11.73
N ARG A 33 -1.35 -5.62 -12.51
CA ARG A 33 -1.85 -5.46 -13.88
C ARG A 33 -3.18 -4.70 -13.91
N ASP A 34 -4.14 -5.14 -13.12
CA ASP A 34 -5.53 -4.65 -13.20
C ASP A 34 -5.68 -3.24 -12.60
N SER A 35 -4.81 -2.84 -11.67
CA SER A 35 -4.82 -1.50 -11.09
C SER A 35 -4.06 -0.45 -11.93
N GLY A 36 -3.42 -0.86 -13.03
CA GLY A 36 -2.67 0.05 -13.90
C GLY A 36 -1.20 0.19 -13.54
N LEU A 37 -0.68 -0.58 -12.60
CA LEU A 37 0.76 -0.65 -12.35
C LEU A 37 1.45 -1.47 -13.46
N THR A 38 2.72 -1.20 -13.70
CA THR A 38 3.50 -1.95 -14.69
C THR A 38 3.47 -3.44 -14.35
N PRO A 39 3.06 -4.32 -15.29
CA PRO A 39 3.05 -5.75 -15.06
C PRO A 39 4.45 -6.30 -14.75
N LYS A 40 4.49 -7.34 -13.93
CA LYS A 40 5.72 -8.06 -13.55
C LYS A 40 5.56 -9.54 -13.88
N ASN A 41 6.68 -10.21 -14.12
CA ASN A 41 6.67 -11.66 -14.28
C ASN A 41 6.66 -12.40 -12.93
N ALA A 42 6.52 -13.72 -12.99
CA ALA A 42 6.42 -14.55 -11.79
C ALA A 42 7.68 -14.47 -10.91
N ASP A 43 8.86 -14.46 -11.50
CA ASP A 43 10.13 -14.39 -10.74
C ASP A 43 10.27 -13.05 -10.02
N GLN A 44 9.93 -11.97 -10.70
CA GLN A 44 9.92 -10.63 -10.09
C GLN A 44 8.91 -10.54 -8.94
N GLY A 45 7.72 -11.07 -9.14
CA GLY A 45 6.67 -11.07 -8.13
C GLY A 45 7.04 -11.92 -6.91
N ALA A 46 7.57 -13.12 -7.12
CA ALA A 46 8.02 -13.99 -6.04
C ALA A 46 9.15 -13.35 -5.22
N GLY A 47 10.12 -12.73 -5.89
CA GLY A 47 11.20 -12.01 -5.22
C GLY A 47 10.71 -10.81 -4.42
N ALA A 48 9.77 -10.04 -4.99
CA ALA A 48 9.17 -8.90 -4.30
C ALA A 48 8.42 -9.31 -3.03
N ILE A 49 7.63 -10.38 -3.10
CA ILE A 49 6.90 -10.93 -1.96
C ILE A 49 7.87 -11.39 -0.87
N ALA A 50 8.85 -12.20 -1.24
CA ALA A 50 9.82 -12.75 -0.29
C ALA A 50 10.71 -11.68 0.34
N GLY A 51 11.06 -10.62 -0.41
CA GLY A 51 11.93 -9.53 0.03
C GLY A 51 11.22 -8.39 0.75
N SER A 52 9.91 -8.43 0.91
CA SER A 52 9.17 -7.38 1.60
C SER A 52 9.48 -7.38 3.08
N TRP A 53 9.81 -6.21 3.63
CA TRP A 53 9.98 -6.04 5.07
C TRP A 53 8.63 -6.13 5.80
N SER A 54 7.60 -5.64 5.18
CA SER A 54 6.23 -5.64 5.66
C SER A 54 5.28 -5.68 4.47
N ALA A 55 4.11 -6.27 4.64
CA ALA A 55 3.07 -6.28 3.62
C ALA A 55 1.70 -6.49 4.25
N CYS A 56 0.67 -6.07 3.55
CA CYS A 56 -0.71 -6.41 3.87
C CYS A 56 -1.53 -6.51 2.59
N HIS A 57 -2.67 -7.12 2.70
CA HIS A 57 -3.66 -7.18 1.62
C HIS A 57 -5.08 -7.13 2.19
N VAL A 58 -6.04 -6.87 1.34
CA VAL A 58 -7.44 -6.75 1.74
C VAL A 58 -8.26 -7.79 0.98
N LEU A 59 -9.09 -8.49 1.71
CA LEU A 59 -10.04 -9.45 1.16
C LEU A 59 -11.43 -8.82 1.07
N ASP A 60 -12.13 -9.13 -0.01
CA ASP A 60 -13.55 -8.82 -0.13
C ASP A 60 -14.41 -9.80 0.70
N PRO A 61 -15.74 -9.63 0.74
CA PRO A 61 -16.61 -10.54 1.49
C PRO A 61 -16.54 -12.00 1.06
N ASP A 62 -16.13 -12.27 -0.19
CA ASP A 62 -15.97 -13.61 -0.73
C ASP A 62 -14.56 -14.21 -0.49
N GLY A 63 -13.70 -13.45 0.20
CA GLY A 63 -12.34 -13.88 0.52
C GLY A 63 -11.33 -13.71 -0.62
N ARG A 64 -11.67 -12.92 -1.64
CA ARG A 64 -10.76 -12.61 -2.74
C ARG A 64 -9.89 -11.43 -2.41
N PRO A 65 -8.55 -11.50 -2.64
CA PRO A 65 -7.69 -10.33 -2.52
C PRO A 65 -8.05 -9.24 -3.54
N VAL A 66 -8.36 -8.05 -3.04
CA VAL A 66 -8.78 -6.90 -3.87
C VAL A 66 -7.88 -5.67 -3.71
N ALA A 67 -6.97 -5.71 -2.78
CA ALA A 67 -5.98 -4.66 -2.60
C ALA A 67 -4.75 -5.19 -1.89
N MET A 68 -3.64 -4.47 -2.03
CA MET A 68 -2.38 -4.83 -1.41
C MET A 68 -1.49 -3.61 -1.23
N GLY A 69 -0.44 -3.79 -0.46
CA GLY A 69 0.69 -2.89 -0.34
C GLY A 69 1.83 -3.56 0.39
N ARG A 70 3.03 -3.03 0.23
CA ARG A 70 4.21 -3.55 0.92
C ARG A 70 5.20 -2.45 1.26
N THR A 71 6.08 -2.76 2.19
CA THR A 71 7.21 -1.92 2.58
C THR A 71 8.51 -2.63 2.23
N ILE A 72 9.40 -1.92 1.56
CA ILE A 72 10.80 -2.30 1.35
C ILE A 72 11.60 -1.51 2.38
N GLY A 73 12.56 -2.12 3.05
CA GLY A 73 13.33 -1.38 4.03
C GLY A 73 14.50 -2.16 4.61
N ASP A 74 15.38 -1.42 5.26
CA ASP A 74 16.57 -1.94 5.92
C ASP A 74 16.32 -2.41 7.37
N GLY A 75 15.10 -2.17 7.87
CA GLY A 75 14.73 -2.46 9.25
C GLY A 75 15.29 -1.45 10.27
N GLY A 76 16.12 -0.52 9.84
CA GLY A 76 16.75 0.49 10.68
C GLY A 76 16.06 1.84 10.63
N TRP A 77 16.17 2.52 9.49
CA TRP A 77 15.60 3.87 9.40
C TRP A 77 15.03 4.23 8.02
N TYR A 78 15.35 3.51 6.96
CA TYR A 78 14.89 3.82 5.61
C TYR A 78 13.86 2.78 5.14
N PHE A 79 12.66 3.27 4.81
CA PHE A 79 11.55 2.44 4.36
C PHE A 79 10.91 3.06 3.11
N HIS A 80 10.50 2.21 2.19
CA HIS A 80 9.81 2.64 0.98
C HIS A 80 8.52 1.85 0.81
N ILE A 81 7.40 2.55 0.71
CA ILE A 81 6.10 1.94 0.45
C ILE A 81 5.93 1.79 -1.05
N ALA A 82 5.60 0.58 -1.48
CA ALA A 82 5.46 0.20 -2.88
C ALA A 82 4.23 -0.68 -3.10
N ASP A 83 3.86 -0.82 -4.36
CA ASP A 83 2.81 -1.75 -4.81
C ASP A 83 1.45 -1.48 -4.15
N ILE A 84 1.11 -0.23 -3.93
CA ILE A 84 -0.22 0.14 -3.47
C ILE A 84 -1.16 -0.03 -4.65
N ALA A 85 -1.99 -1.05 -4.57
CA ALA A 85 -2.90 -1.41 -5.65
C ALA A 85 -4.26 -1.80 -5.09
N THR A 86 -5.32 -1.27 -5.71
CA THR A 86 -6.70 -1.65 -5.42
C THR A 86 -7.37 -2.03 -6.74
N ASP A 87 -8.01 -3.20 -6.75
CA ASP A 87 -8.82 -3.64 -7.89
C ASP A 87 -9.79 -2.51 -8.29
N PRO A 88 -9.88 -2.13 -9.58
CA PRO A 88 -10.75 -1.05 -10.02
C PRO A 88 -12.21 -1.18 -9.60
N ALA A 89 -12.73 -2.41 -9.50
CA ALA A 89 -14.10 -2.67 -9.06
C ALA A 89 -14.33 -2.35 -7.58
N HIS A 90 -13.28 -2.17 -6.80
CA HIS A 90 -13.32 -1.95 -5.35
C HIS A 90 -12.74 -0.61 -4.90
N GLN A 91 -12.45 0.29 -5.83
CA GLN A 91 -11.93 1.63 -5.52
C GLN A 91 -13.00 2.51 -4.87
N ARG A 92 -12.55 3.61 -4.23
CA ARG A 92 -13.39 4.61 -3.55
C ARG A 92 -14.18 4.07 -2.36
N ARG A 93 -13.63 3.07 -1.67
CA ARG A 93 -14.21 2.44 -0.47
C ARG A 93 -13.30 2.56 0.76
N GLY A 94 -12.30 3.44 0.71
CA GLY A 94 -11.34 3.63 1.80
C GLY A 94 -10.27 2.53 1.91
N ILE A 95 -10.19 1.62 0.96
CA ILE A 95 -9.29 0.45 1.01
C ILE A 95 -7.82 0.88 0.87
N GLY A 96 -7.50 1.69 -0.13
CA GLY A 96 -6.13 2.17 -0.33
C GLY A 96 -5.61 2.95 0.87
N ARG A 97 -6.45 3.77 1.48
CA ARG A 97 -6.13 4.49 2.71
C ARG A 97 -5.82 3.51 3.86
N ALA A 98 -6.65 2.50 4.04
CA ALA A 98 -6.45 1.49 5.08
C ALA A 98 -5.13 0.74 4.91
N VAL A 99 -4.78 0.37 3.68
CA VAL A 99 -3.52 -0.30 3.35
C VAL A 99 -2.32 0.58 3.73
N VAL A 100 -2.27 1.81 3.26
CA VAL A 100 -1.14 2.72 3.55
C VAL A 100 -1.07 3.04 5.04
N ALA A 101 -2.20 3.30 5.69
CA ALA A 101 -2.24 3.58 7.13
C ALA A 101 -1.71 2.38 7.94
N TRP A 102 -2.07 1.16 7.55
CA TRP A 102 -1.57 -0.06 8.20
C TRP A 102 -0.06 -0.20 8.05
N LEU A 103 0.47 0.01 6.84
CA LEU A 103 1.92 -0.08 6.58
C LEU A 103 2.70 0.94 7.39
N VAL A 104 2.22 2.18 7.46
CA VAL A 104 2.85 3.23 8.27
C VAL A 104 2.80 2.89 9.76
N ALA A 105 1.67 2.40 10.25
CA ALA A 105 1.51 1.98 11.64
C ALA A 105 2.44 0.81 11.98
N ASP A 106 2.59 -0.15 11.08
CA ASP A 106 3.50 -1.28 11.25
C ASP A 106 4.97 -0.83 11.33
N ILE A 107 5.39 0.10 10.47
CA ILE A 107 6.72 0.71 10.55
C ILE A 107 6.91 1.39 11.91
N ARG A 108 5.96 2.23 12.33
CA ARG A 108 6.03 2.93 13.62
C ARG A 108 6.13 2.00 14.81
N SER A 109 5.49 0.84 14.74
CA SER A 109 5.47 -0.12 15.85
C SER A 109 6.76 -0.96 15.96
N ARG A 110 7.44 -1.20 14.86
CA ARG A 110 8.57 -2.13 14.79
C ARG A 110 9.93 -1.52 14.51
N ALA A 111 9.96 -0.39 13.78
CA ALA A 111 11.21 0.29 13.47
C ALA A 111 11.72 1.12 14.66
N PRO A 112 13.03 1.34 14.76
CA PRO A 112 13.57 2.37 15.66
C PRO A 112 12.94 3.73 15.40
N ARG A 113 12.92 4.60 16.40
CA ARG A 113 12.37 5.96 16.28
C ARG A 113 13.11 6.75 15.20
N GLY A 114 12.37 7.60 14.49
CA GLY A 114 12.93 8.46 13.45
C GLY A 114 13.00 7.78 12.09
N ALA A 115 12.18 6.78 11.84
CA ALA A 115 12.08 6.15 10.52
C ALA A 115 11.75 7.18 9.44
N TYR A 116 12.46 7.10 8.32
CA TYR A 116 12.21 7.87 7.11
C TYR A 116 11.45 7.00 6.13
N VAL A 117 10.22 7.38 5.82
CA VAL A 117 9.32 6.59 4.96
C VAL A 117 9.06 7.35 3.67
N THR A 118 9.42 6.76 2.55
CA THR A 118 9.23 7.34 1.22
C THR A 118 8.22 6.52 0.41
N LEU A 119 7.71 7.14 -0.63
CA LEU A 119 6.97 6.49 -1.70
C LEU A 119 7.09 7.34 -2.98
N VAL A 120 6.83 6.72 -4.12
CA VAL A 120 6.65 7.45 -5.38
C VAL A 120 5.16 7.50 -5.65
N GLY A 121 4.59 8.70 -5.54
CA GLY A 121 3.14 8.89 -5.66
C GLY A 121 2.72 9.24 -7.08
N ASP A 122 2.03 8.34 -7.75
CA ASP A 122 1.37 8.64 -9.01
C ASP A 122 0.21 9.63 -8.79
N PRO A 123 -0.13 10.45 -9.80
CA PRO A 123 -1.15 11.49 -9.63
C PRO A 123 -2.46 11.04 -8.97
N PRO A 124 -3.04 9.88 -9.31
CA PRO A 124 -4.28 9.44 -8.65
C PRO A 124 -4.18 9.21 -7.14
N GLY A 125 -3.00 8.86 -6.64
CA GLY A 125 -2.79 8.56 -5.22
C GLY A 125 -2.28 9.73 -4.38
N GLN A 126 -1.79 10.81 -5.01
CA GLN A 126 -1.08 11.88 -4.31
C GLN A 126 -1.92 12.54 -3.23
N ARG A 127 -3.19 12.79 -3.49
CA ARG A 127 -4.09 13.40 -2.51
C ARG A 127 -4.25 12.52 -1.27
N LEU A 128 -4.37 11.22 -1.47
CA LEU A 128 -4.44 10.25 -0.38
C LEU A 128 -3.18 10.30 0.48
N TYR A 129 -2.02 10.25 -0.14
CA TYR A 129 -0.74 10.25 0.57
C TYR A 129 -0.54 11.53 1.38
N ARG A 130 -0.86 12.70 0.81
CA ARG A 130 -0.80 13.95 1.56
C ARG A 130 -1.74 13.96 2.76
N SER A 131 -2.93 13.39 2.62
CA SER A 131 -3.89 13.29 3.73
C SER A 131 -3.39 12.40 4.88
N LEU A 132 -2.42 11.52 4.60
CA LEU A 132 -1.77 10.65 5.58
C LEU A 132 -0.44 11.22 6.12
N GLY A 133 -0.09 12.45 5.75
CA GLY A 133 1.08 13.15 6.26
C GLY A 133 2.33 13.06 5.39
N PHE A 134 2.23 12.51 4.18
CA PHE A 134 3.34 12.52 3.24
C PHE A 134 3.45 13.90 2.57
N ASP A 135 4.66 14.44 2.54
CA ASP A 135 4.98 15.68 1.85
C ASP A 135 5.89 15.44 0.65
N ASP A 136 5.91 16.39 -0.26
CA ASP A 136 6.85 16.35 -1.37
C ASP A 136 8.29 16.38 -0.86
N VAL A 137 9.18 15.63 -1.50
CA VAL A 137 10.61 15.62 -1.13
C VAL A 137 11.40 16.78 -1.72
N ALA A 138 10.72 17.70 -2.42
CA ALA A 138 11.35 18.87 -3.03
C ALA A 138 12.23 19.64 -2.02
N PRO A 139 13.37 20.21 -2.44
CA PRO A 139 13.90 20.29 -3.81
C PRO A 139 14.52 18.99 -4.36
N SER A 140 14.61 17.94 -3.56
CA SER A 140 15.04 16.62 -4.05
C SER A 140 14.00 16.03 -4.99
N LEU A 141 14.44 15.21 -5.93
CA LEU A 141 13.57 14.56 -6.90
C LEU A 141 13.62 13.05 -6.74
N GLY A 142 12.49 12.39 -6.89
CA GLY A 142 12.45 10.95 -7.13
C GLY A 142 13.02 10.66 -8.51
N MET A 143 14.00 9.75 -8.58
CA MET A 143 14.64 9.36 -9.84
C MET A 143 14.63 7.84 -9.95
N ALA A 144 14.43 7.32 -11.15
CA ALA A 144 14.35 5.90 -11.41
C ALA A 144 15.23 5.49 -12.58
N LEU A 145 15.81 4.30 -12.50
CA LEU A 145 16.50 3.63 -13.57
C LEU A 145 15.92 2.23 -13.72
N LEU A 146 15.54 1.87 -14.91
CA LEU A 146 15.20 0.48 -15.24
C LEU A 146 16.44 -0.24 -15.77
N THR A 147 16.70 -1.42 -15.23
CA THR A 147 17.78 -2.26 -15.75
C THR A 147 17.25 -3.13 -16.89
N ASP A 148 18.12 -3.45 -17.85
CA ASP A 148 17.80 -4.28 -18.99
C ASP A 148 17.52 -5.73 -18.59
#